data_d8ca8c9f95a91ea867d64de3ef52f146
#
_entry.id   d8ca8c9f95a91ea867d64de3ef52f146
#
_cell.length_a   1.000
_cell.length_b   1.000
_cell.length_c   1.000
_cell.angle_alpha   90.00
_cell.angle_beta   90.00
_cell.angle_gamma   90.00
#
_symmetry.space_group_name_H-M   'P 1'
#
loop_
_entity.id
_entity.type
_entity.pdbx_description
1 polymer ?
#
loop_
_entity_poly.entity_id
_entity_poly.type
_entity_poly.pdbx_seq_one_letter_code
_entity_poly.pdbx_strand_id
1 'polypeptide(L)'
;MRHNIRFLLIVTTLLLITGFGTAQQFVHPGIDMNQADLEYMRKQVLAGEQPWKDAYDLLKEKIPLDFQVKPFAHVVSGPYSNPDIGGKDLSQSARIAYSCAVLWYISREERYAEIVVDIIEKWANTLRSFDENNAKLLVALTGYEFCNAAEILRYNYSGWKKKDTENMIRLMMSAFYPTIRYYFSVANGNWDGAIMHTLLAIAVFTDNRELFDNAVYHYLHANANGSLIKYIYPTGQCQETRRDQGHVQMGLYEFSGAARIAYTQGVDLFSAADNRLALGLEYSARFICGDSVYAYGVPSQRERFKYRAGFEHCIDHFTAKGVNMPYLRELCSRTKMNNPANALWKLTAFREEFRHKPSELVDIQESKIAYHAGATLEQAQPVGHSVIEVNNPEDLQ
;
A
#
# COMPACT_ATOMS: atom_id res chain seq x y z
N MET A 1 82.54 18.78 16.64
CA MET A 1 81.69 18.05 15.66
C MET A 1 80.23 18.19 16.07
N ARG A 2 79.46 19.02 15.36
CA ARG A 2 78.04 19.28 15.63
C ARG A 2 77.21 18.48 14.60
N HIS A 3 76.43 17.54 15.06
CA HIS A 3 75.49 16.81 14.23
C HIS A 3 74.14 17.51 14.28
N ASN A 4 73.72 18.06 13.17
CA ASN A 4 72.35 18.59 12.95
C ASN A 4 71.42 17.46 12.58
N ILE A 5 70.51 17.13 13.48
CA ILE A 5 69.36 16.25 13.18
C ILE A 5 68.22 17.15 12.65
N ARG A 6 67.93 17.02 11.37
CA ARG A 6 66.75 17.62 10.78
C ARG A 6 65.52 16.71 11.06
N PHE A 7 64.62 17.15 11.90
CA PHE A 7 63.31 16.54 12.06
C PHE A 7 62.44 16.86 10.84
N LEU A 8 62.07 15.84 10.08
CA LEU A 8 61.10 15.93 8.98
C LEU A 8 59.73 15.73 9.58
N LEU A 9 58.97 16.80 9.75
CA LEU A 9 57.53 16.76 10.10
C LEU A 9 56.71 16.36 8.87
N ILE A 10 56.26 15.09 8.82
CA ILE A 10 55.25 14.64 7.86
C ILE A 10 53.90 15.03 8.43
N VAL A 11 53.33 16.12 7.92
CA VAL A 11 51.93 16.48 8.19
C VAL A 11 51.06 15.63 7.28
N THR A 12 50.57 14.51 7.81
CA THR A 12 49.51 13.72 7.13
C THR A 12 48.20 14.44 7.29
N THR A 13 47.81 15.18 6.26
CA THR A 13 46.48 15.76 6.19
C THR A 13 45.47 14.64 5.94
N LEU A 14 44.84 14.18 7.00
CA LEU A 14 43.69 13.26 6.93
C LEU A 14 42.52 14.06 6.34
N LEU A 15 42.30 13.97 5.04
CA LEU A 15 41.07 14.38 4.40
C LEU A 15 39.96 13.45 4.91
N LEU A 16 39.29 13.89 5.95
CA LEU A 16 37.96 13.38 6.30
C LEU A 16 37.01 13.78 5.16
N ILE A 17 36.91 12.90 4.17
CA ILE A 17 35.79 12.93 3.24
C ILE A 17 34.58 12.51 4.07
N THR A 18 33.95 13.48 4.72
CA THR A 18 32.55 13.35 5.14
C THR A 18 31.74 13.23 3.87
N GLY A 19 31.56 12.01 3.40
CA GLY A 19 30.56 11.72 2.41
C GLY A 19 29.22 12.14 3.02
N PHE A 20 28.79 13.36 2.73
CA PHE A 20 27.38 13.68 2.77
C PHE A 20 26.75 12.73 1.73
N GLY A 21 26.26 11.60 2.18
CA GLY A 21 25.39 10.77 1.37
C GLY A 21 24.26 11.67 0.92
N THR A 22 24.26 12.05 -0.36
CA THR A 22 23.09 12.72 -0.93
C THR A 22 21.92 11.82 -0.64
N ALA A 23 20.96 12.29 0.15
CA ALA A 23 19.74 11.55 0.42
C ALA A 23 19.21 11.09 -0.94
N GLN A 24 19.01 9.79 -1.10
CA GLN A 24 18.54 9.23 -2.36
C GLN A 24 17.26 9.96 -2.77
N GLN A 25 17.26 10.60 -3.93
CA GLN A 25 16.07 11.26 -4.46
C GLN A 25 14.98 10.24 -4.72
N PHE A 26 13.74 10.64 -4.51
CA PHE A 26 12.61 9.79 -4.88
C PHE A 26 12.50 9.64 -6.40
N VAL A 27 12.02 8.47 -6.83
CA VAL A 27 11.61 8.21 -8.21
C VAL A 27 10.21 8.79 -8.40
N HIS A 28 10.00 9.54 -9.49
CA HIS A 28 8.71 10.14 -9.82
C HIS A 28 8.33 9.94 -11.32
N PRO A 29 7.05 9.64 -11.63
CA PRO A 29 6.06 9.16 -10.68
C PRO A 29 6.55 7.89 -10.00
N GLY A 30 6.16 7.64 -8.77
CA GLY A 30 6.77 6.55 -8.03
C GLY A 30 6.04 6.11 -6.77
N ILE A 31 4.71 6.26 -6.71
CA ILE A 31 3.88 5.71 -5.64
C ILE A 31 3.53 4.26 -6.00
N ASP A 32 2.31 3.95 -6.40
CA ASP A 32 1.94 2.58 -6.79
C ASP A 32 2.59 2.16 -8.11
N MET A 33 2.76 3.09 -9.03
CA MET A 33 3.32 2.85 -10.36
C MET A 33 4.42 3.87 -10.67
N ASN A 34 5.51 3.41 -11.25
CA ASN A 34 6.50 4.27 -11.87
C ASN A 34 6.14 4.55 -13.34
N GLN A 35 6.98 5.32 -14.03
CA GLN A 35 6.74 5.70 -15.42
C GLN A 35 6.65 4.46 -16.35
N ALA A 36 7.50 3.46 -16.15
CA ALA A 36 7.51 2.24 -16.96
C ALA A 36 6.21 1.42 -16.75
N ASP A 37 5.72 1.32 -15.51
CA ASP A 37 4.47 0.63 -15.20
C ASP A 37 3.26 1.31 -15.85
N LEU A 38 3.22 2.66 -15.81
CA LEU A 38 2.16 3.43 -16.45
C LEU A 38 2.16 3.25 -17.98
N GLU A 39 3.33 3.27 -18.60
CA GLU A 39 3.47 3.05 -20.04
C GLU A 39 3.11 1.61 -20.42
N TYR A 40 3.55 0.63 -19.61
CA TYR A 40 3.20 -0.76 -19.80
C TYR A 40 1.66 -0.96 -19.75
N MET A 41 1.00 -0.46 -18.71
CA MET A 41 -0.46 -0.51 -18.56
C MET A 41 -1.15 0.10 -19.79
N ARG A 42 -0.74 1.31 -20.20
CA ARG A 42 -1.30 1.98 -21.37
C ARG A 42 -1.12 1.15 -22.65
N LYS A 43 0.07 0.61 -22.86
CA LYS A 43 0.38 -0.25 -24.01
C LYS A 43 -0.54 -1.47 -24.07
N GLN A 44 -0.73 -2.16 -22.94
CA GLN A 44 -1.61 -3.35 -22.88
C GLN A 44 -3.06 -3.00 -23.21
N VAL A 45 -3.59 -1.91 -22.67
CA VAL A 45 -4.98 -1.44 -22.96
C VAL A 45 -5.14 -1.12 -24.44
N LEU A 46 -4.20 -0.36 -25.02
CA LEU A 46 -4.27 0.03 -26.43
C LEU A 46 -4.09 -1.14 -27.41
N ALA A 47 -3.38 -2.18 -26.99
CA ALA A 47 -3.23 -3.41 -27.74
C ALA A 47 -4.45 -4.35 -27.63
N GLY A 48 -5.40 -4.04 -26.73
CA GLY A 48 -6.57 -4.90 -26.47
C GLY A 48 -6.27 -6.11 -25.60
N GLU A 49 -5.13 -6.11 -24.91
CA GLU A 49 -4.70 -7.24 -24.09
C GLU A 49 -5.53 -7.39 -22.80
N GLN A 50 -5.76 -8.65 -22.42
CA GLN A 50 -6.47 -8.98 -21.20
C GLN A 50 -5.52 -9.21 -20.04
N PRO A 51 -5.90 -8.84 -18.81
CA PRO A 51 -7.21 -8.30 -18.37
C PRO A 51 -7.33 -6.76 -18.44
N TRP A 52 -6.32 -6.06 -18.98
CA TRP A 52 -6.25 -4.59 -18.97
C TRP A 52 -7.39 -3.93 -19.75
N LYS A 53 -7.73 -4.50 -20.92
CA LYS A 53 -8.77 -3.91 -21.78
C LYS A 53 -10.15 -3.95 -21.11
N ASP A 54 -10.54 -5.10 -20.54
CA ASP A 54 -11.82 -5.23 -19.85
C ASP A 54 -11.89 -4.35 -18.60
N ALA A 55 -10.78 -4.26 -17.84
CA ALA A 55 -10.71 -3.40 -16.67
C ALA A 55 -10.83 -1.91 -17.05
N TYR A 56 -10.17 -1.50 -18.13
CA TYR A 56 -10.28 -0.12 -18.64
C TYR A 56 -11.68 0.21 -19.11
N ASP A 57 -12.31 -0.67 -19.89
CA ASP A 57 -13.65 -0.44 -20.43
C ASP A 57 -14.69 -0.34 -19.31
N LEU A 58 -14.60 -1.23 -18.31
CA LEU A 58 -15.48 -1.16 -17.15
C LEU A 58 -15.26 0.12 -16.35
N LEU A 59 -14.00 0.51 -16.12
CA LEU A 59 -13.69 1.73 -15.38
C LEU A 59 -14.25 2.96 -16.12
N LYS A 60 -14.02 3.03 -17.42
CA LYS A 60 -14.52 4.11 -18.30
C LYS A 60 -16.05 4.20 -18.32
N GLU A 61 -16.73 3.05 -18.32
CA GLU A 61 -18.20 2.98 -18.29
C GLU A 61 -18.78 3.48 -16.96
N LYS A 62 -18.12 3.15 -15.84
CA LYS A 62 -18.68 3.36 -14.50
C LYS A 62 -18.28 4.68 -13.84
N ILE A 63 -17.25 5.37 -14.31
CA ILE A 63 -16.85 6.65 -13.74
C ILE A 63 -17.78 7.78 -14.21
N PRO A 64 -18.46 8.47 -13.28
CA PRO A 64 -19.35 9.56 -13.63
C PRO A 64 -18.54 10.80 -14.06
N LEU A 65 -18.74 11.25 -15.28
CA LEU A 65 -18.08 12.44 -15.84
C LEU A 65 -18.66 13.76 -15.30
N ASP A 66 -19.88 13.70 -14.77
CA ASP A 66 -20.60 14.81 -14.14
C ASP A 66 -20.51 14.81 -12.62
N PHE A 67 -19.48 14.13 -12.07
CA PHE A 67 -19.29 14.01 -10.63
C PHE A 67 -19.23 15.37 -9.94
N GLN A 68 -20.14 15.58 -9.01
CA GLN A 68 -20.18 16.80 -8.20
C GLN A 68 -19.47 16.58 -6.87
N VAL A 69 -18.31 17.18 -6.71
CA VAL A 69 -17.53 17.12 -5.46
C VAL A 69 -18.27 17.82 -4.33
N LYS A 70 -18.48 17.13 -3.22
CA LYS A 70 -19.12 17.66 -2.01
C LYS A 70 -18.13 17.59 -0.84
N PRO A 71 -17.24 18.57 -0.67
CA PRO A 71 -16.26 18.58 0.40
C PRO A 71 -16.90 19.06 1.71
N PHE A 72 -16.37 18.53 2.81
CA PHE A 72 -16.76 18.90 4.17
C PHE A 72 -15.57 19.52 4.91
N ALA A 73 -15.84 20.54 5.71
CA ALA A 73 -14.81 21.16 6.54
C ALA A 73 -14.37 20.22 7.68
N HIS A 74 -15.31 19.48 8.23
CA HIS A 74 -15.10 18.51 9.30
C HIS A 74 -15.69 17.17 8.87
N VAL A 75 -14.84 16.18 8.67
CA VAL A 75 -15.26 14.83 8.31
C VAL A 75 -15.31 13.99 9.58
N VAL A 76 -16.46 13.35 9.82
CA VAL A 76 -16.68 12.52 11.01
C VAL A 76 -16.92 11.08 10.55
N SER A 77 -16.14 10.14 11.09
CA SER A 77 -16.32 8.72 10.83
C SER A 77 -16.23 7.94 12.13
N GLY A 78 -17.38 7.62 12.68
CA GLY A 78 -17.53 6.82 13.90
C GLY A 78 -17.46 5.33 13.64
N PRO A 79 -17.55 4.48 14.68
CA PRO A 79 -17.54 3.04 14.59
C PRO A 79 -18.52 2.53 13.54
N TYR A 80 -18.06 1.62 12.65
CA TYR A 80 -18.86 1.10 11.52
C TYR A 80 -19.49 2.20 10.65
N SER A 81 -18.81 3.35 10.53
CA SER A 81 -19.28 4.54 9.80
C SER A 81 -20.59 5.09 10.38
N ASN A 82 -20.75 5.09 11.72
CA ASN A 82 -21.87 5.69 12.41
C ASN A 82 -21.40 6.51 13.63
N PRO A 83 -21.49 7.86 13.62
CA PRO A 83 -21.96 8.67 12.48
C PRO A 83 -21.00 8.67 11.27
N ASP A 84 -21.54 9.05 10.11
CA ASP A 84 -20.76 9.31 8.90
C ASP A 84 -21.15 10.68 8.34
N ILE A 85 -20.26 11.66 8.48
CA ILE A 85 -20.44 13.02 7.95
C ILE A 85 -19.30 13.29 6.97
N GLY A 86 -19.57 13.24 5.68
CA GLY A 86 -18.59 13.47 4.60
C GLY A 86 -17.59 12.34 4.35
N GLY A 87 -17.61 11.25 5.13
CA GLY A 87 -16.67 10.13 4.96
C GLY A 87 -16.88 9.37 3.65
N LYS A 88 -18.14 9.13 3.26
CA LYS A 88 -18.48 8.52 1.97
C LYS A 88 -18.13 9.43 0.81
N ASP A 89 -18.38 10.75 0.94
CA ASP A 89 -18.03 11.74 -0.09
C ASP A 89 -16.52 11.82 -0.31
N LEU A 90 -15.73 11.74 0.77
CA LEU A 90 -14.27 11.69 0.71
C LEU A 90 -13.79 10.41 0.00
N SER A 91 -14.30 9.25 0.41
CA SER A 91 -13.92 7.96 -0.18
C SER A 91 -14.27 7.88 -1.66
N GLN A 92 -15.43 8.39 -2.03
CA GLN A 92 -15.85 8.45 -3.43
C GLN A 92 -14.97 9.41 -4.24
N SER A 93 -14.64 10.58 -3.67
CA SER A 93 -13.76 11.56 -4.30
C SER A 93 -12.36 10.99 -4.54
N ALA A 94 -11.76 10.31 -3.55
CA ALA A 94 -10.46 9.67 -3.68
C ALA A 94 -10.45 8.61 -4.80
N ARG A 95 -11.45 7.73 -4.79
CA ARG A 95 -11.61 6.67 -5.79
C ARG A 95 -11.78 7.23 -7.19
N ILE A 96 -12.63 8.25 -7.37
CA ILE A 96 -12.85 8.89 -8.67
C ILE A 96 -11.59 9.61 -9.12
N ALA A 97 -10.89 10.31 -8.24
CA ALA A 97 -9.64 10.99 -8.58
C ALA A 97 -8.59 10.01 -9.13
N TYR A 98 -8.35 8.90 -8.42
CA TYR A 98 -7.37 7.91 -8.89
C TYR A 98 -7.81 7.24 -10.18
N SER A 99 -9.08 6.87 -10.29
CA SER A 99 -9.65 6.29 -11.51
C SER A 99 -9.51 7.25 -12.70
N CYS A 100 -9.83 8.53 -12.53
CA CYS A 100 -9.72 9.55 -13.58
C CYS A 100 -8.26 9.80 -13.97
N ALA A 101 -7.31 9.80 -13.02
CA ALA A 101 -5.88 9.93 -13.35
C ALA A 101 -5.39 8.77 -14.23
N VAL A 102 -5.80 7.54 -13.92
CA VAL A 102 -5.48 6.35 -14.73
C VAL A 102 -6.16 6.42 -16.11
N LEU A 103 -7.45 6.76 -16.16
CA LEU A 103 -8.17 6.92 -17.42
C LEU A 103 -7.55 8.00 -18.29
N TRP A 104 -7.17 9.16 -17.71
CA TRP A 104 -6.46 10.22 -18.41
C TRP A 104 -5.12 9.71 -18.96
N TYR A 105 -4.33 9.00 -18.14
CA TYR A 105 -3.02 8.51 -18.57
C TYR A 105 -3.14 7.57 -19.79
N ILE A 106 -4.19 6.74 -19.83
CA ILE A 106 -4.43 5.80 -20.92
C ILE A 106 -4.97 6.52 -22.16
N SER A 107 -6.04 7.31 -22.01
CA SER A 107 -6.80 7.89 -23.13
C SER A 107 -6.27 9.25 -23.61
N ARG A 108 -5.62 9.99 -22.72
CA ARG A 108 -5.24 11.40 -22.91
C ARG A 108 -6.44 12.36 -23.09
N GLU A 109 -7.64 11.95 -22.68
CA GLU A 109 -8.81 12.80 -22.65
C GLU A 109 -8.75 13.79 -21.49
N GLU A 110 -8.56 15.08 -21.73
CA GLU A 110 -8.31 16.12 -20.72
C GLU A 110 -9.38 16.19 -19.62
N ARG A 111 -10.65 15.94 -19.97
CA ARG A 111 -11.76 15.94 -19.00
C ARG A 111 -11.50 15.11 -17.74
N TYR A 112 -10.75 14.01 -17.85
CA TYR A 112 -10.41 13.19 -16.68
C TYR A 112 -9.40 13.88 -15.78
N ALA A 113 -8.40 14.56 -16.35
CA ALA A 113 -7.44 15.34 -15.57
C ALA A 113 -8.12 16.53 -14.87
N GLU A 114 -9.03 17.20 -15.54
CA GLU A 114 -9.79 18.33 -15.00
C GLU A 114 -10.63 17.90 -13.77
N ILE A 115 -11.27 16.73 -13.81
CA ILE A 115 -11.99 16.16 -12.66
C ILE A 115 -11.04 15.94 -11.46
N VAL A 116 -9.85 15.43 -11.69
CA VAL A 116 -8.86 15.22 -10.60
C VAL A 116 -8.46 16.55 -9.96
N VAL A 117 -8.14 17.55 -10.78
CA VAL A 117 -7.76 18.90 -10.30
C VAL A 117 -8.89 19.53 -9.50
N ASP A 118 -10.14 19.45 -10.00
CA ASP A 118 -11.32 19.99 -9.31
C ASP A 118 -11.56 19.31 -7.95
N ILE A 119 -11.43 17.97 -7.88
CA ILE A 119 -11.56 17.23 -6.63
C ILE A 119 -10.52 17.68 -5.61
N ILE A 120 -9.24 17.72 -5.99
CA ILE A 120 -8.15 18.09 -5.09
C ILE A 120 -8.32 19.55 -4.62
N GLU A 121 -8.62 20.47 -5.53
CA GLU A 121 -8.79 21.89 -5.20
C GLU A 121 -9.93 22.10 -4.19
N LYS A 122 -11.09 21.48 -4.42
CA LYS A 122 -12.26 21.63 -3.55
C LYS A 122 -12.02 21.04 -2.16
N TRP A 123 -11.45 19.84 -2.07
CA TRP A 123 -11.12 19.25 -0.76
C TRP A 123 -10.01 20.05 -0.03
N ALA A 124 -8.95 20.46 -0.72
CA ALA A 124 -7.86 21.24 -0.13
C ALA A 124 -8.31 22.62 0.39
N ASN A 125 -9.31 23.22 -0.27
CA ASN A 125 -9.85 24.51 0.16
C ASN A 125 -10.88 24.38 1.29
N THR A 126 -11.47 23.21 1.50
CA THR A 126 -12.59 23.04 2.43
C THR A 126 -12.22 22.25 3.68
N LEU A 127 -11.53 21.11 3.54
CA LEU A 127 -11.26 20.18 4.66
C LEU A 127 -10.31 20.80 5.68
N ARG A 128 -10.66 20.66 6.97
CA ARG A 128 -9.88 21.19 8.10
C ARG A 128 -9.53 20.12 9.12
N SER A 129 -10.44 19.20 9.43
CA SER A 129 -10.21 18.18 10.44
C SER A 129 -10.99 16.90 10.18
N PHE A 130 -10.54 15.86 10.86
CA PHE A 130 -11.22 14.57 10.98
C PHE A 130 -11.52 14.31 12.44
N ASP A 131 -12.68 13.72 12.70
CA ASP A 131 -13.13 13.36 14.03
C ASP A 131 -13.61 11.89 14.10
N GLU A 132 -13.61 11.35 15.29
CA GLU A 132 -13.94 9.96 15.65
C GLU A 132 -12.86 8.93 15.29
N ASN A 133 -12.90 7.81 16.00
CA ASN A 133 -11.84 6.81 15.90
C ASN A 133 -11.67 6.24 14.51
N ASN A 134 -12.77 5.95 13.80
CA ASN A 134 -12.71 5.35 12.48
C ASN A 134 -12.22 6.30 11.38
N ALA A 135 -12.14 7.61 11.69
CA ALA A 135 -11.58 8.59 10.77
C ALA A 135 -10.12 8.30 10.43
N LYS A 136 -9.34 7.72 11.37
CA LYS A 136 -7.95 7.28 11.06
C LYS A 136 -7.91 6.24 9.95
N LEU A 137 -8.80 5.24 10.01
CA LEU A 137 -8.87 4.23 8.95
C LEU A 137 -9.38 4.81 7.64
N LEU A 138 -10.38 5.69 7.70
CA LEU A 138 -10.88 6.40 6.52
C LEU A 138 -9.75 7.18 5.81
N VAL A 139 -8.99 7.98 6.56
CA VAL A 139 -7.84 8.74 6.07
C VAL A 139 -6.79 7.81 5.48
N ALA A 140 -6.48 6.71 6.16
CA ALA A 140 -5.50 5.72 5.72
C ALA A 140 -5.91 5.01 4.41
N LEU A 141 -7.20 4.73 4.23
CA LEU A 141 -7.71 4.04 3.04
C LEU A 141 -7.94 4.97 1.84
N THR A 142 -7.93 6.29 2.03
CA THR A 142 -8.20 7.27 0.96
C THR A 142 -6.99 8.10 0.57
N GLY A 143 -6.05 8.31 1.50
CA GLY A 143 -4.92 9.20 1.28
C GLY A 143 -3.99 8.74 0.17
N TYR A 144 -3.67 7.44 0.09
CA TYR A 144 -2.83 6.92 -0.98
C TYR A 144 -3.48 7.05 -2.37
N GLU A 145 -4.82 6.96 -2.46
CA GLU A 145 -5.53 7.15 -3.73
C GLU A 145 -5.42 8.59 -4.23
N PHE A 146 -5.57 9.58 -3.35
CA PHE A 146 -5.32 10.98 -3.68
C PHE A 146 -3.88 11.22 -4.11
N CYS A 147 -2.91 10.65 -3.39
CA CYS A 147 -1.49 10.79 -3.71
C CYS A 147 -1.16 10.19 -5.07
N ASN A 148 -1.66 8.99 -5.38
CA ASN A 148 -1.48 8.36 -6.70
C ASN A 148 -2.08 9.21 -7.83
N ALA A 149 -3.29 9.73 -7.64
CA ALA A 149 -3.95 10.57 -8.62
C ALA A 149 -3.13 11.83 -8.94
N ALA A 150 -2.70 12.53 -7.90
CA ALA A 150 -1.89 13.74 -8.01
C ALA A 150 -0.50 13.47 -8.63
N GLU A 151 0.15 12.37 -8.21
CA GLU A 151 1.47 11.97 -8.69
C GLU A 151 1.47 11.69 -10.19
N ILE A 152 0.48 10.94 -10.69
CA ILE A 152 0.34 10.64 -12.12
C ILE A 152 0.21 11.95 -12.92
N LEU A 153 -0.62 12.89 -12.48
CA LEU A 153 -0.82 14.14 -13.19
C LEU A 153 0.39 15.08 -13.07
N ARG A 154 0.96 15.22 -11.88
CA ARG A 154 2.10 16.12 -11.62
C ARG A 154 3.26 15.87 -12.58
N TYR A 155 3.55 14.64 -12.90
CA TYR A 155 4.70 14.26 -13.71
C TYR A 155 4.39 13.97 -15.18
N ASN A 156 3.09 13.92 -15.56
CA ASN A 156 2.72 13.55 -16.93
C ASN A 156 1.75 14.52 -17.61
N TYR A 157 1.03 15.37 -16.86
CA TYR A 157 0.01 16.26 -17.41
C TYR A 157 0.51 17.71 -17.49
N SER A 158 0.63 18.24 -18.69
CA SER A 158 1.10 19.63 -18.92
C SER A 158 0.17 20.71 -18.33
N GLY A 159 -1.11 20.35 -18.09
CA GLY A 159 -2.09 21.22 -17.44
C GLY A 159 -1.95 21.28 -15.91
N TRP A 160 -1.18 20.38 -15.29
CA TRP A 160 -0.90 20.42 -13.85
C TRP A 160 -0.02 21.62 -13.50
N LYS A 161 -0.42 22.43 -12.55
CA LYS A 161 0.25 23.68 -12.19
C LYS A 161 0.84 23.61 -10.78
N LYS A 162 1.76 24.53 -10.47
CA LYS A 162 2.33 24.65 -9.12
C LYS A 162 1.27 24.77 -8.02
N LYS A 163 0.20 25.54 -8.28
CA LYS A 163 -0.96 25.67 -7.38
C LYS A 163 -1.60 24.30 -7.04
N ASP A 164 -1.66 23.37 -8.00
CA ASP A 164 -2.29 22.06 -7.79
C ASP A 164 -1.42 21.20 -6.87
N THR A 165 -0.09 21.27 -7.04
CA THR A 165 0.87 20.67 -6.09
C THR A 165 0.72 21.26 -4.69
N GLU A 166 0.64 22.59 -4.56
CA GLU A 166 0.45 23.29 -3.28
C GLU A 166 -0.88 22.90 -2.61
N ASN A 167 -1.96 22.78 -3.37
CA ASN A 167 -3.24 22.30 -2.90
C ASN A 167 -3.14 20.87 -2.35
N MET A 168 -2.51 19.97 -3.09
CA MET A 168 -2.34 18.58 -2.66
C MET A 168 -1.46 18.47 -1.41
N ILE A 169 -0.32 19.18 -1.35
CA ILE A 169 0.53 19.21 -0.15
C ILE A 169 -0.28 19.74 1.05
N ARG A 170 -1.04 20.83 0.88
CA ARG A 170 -1.87 21.37 1.95
C ARG A 170 -2.90 20.36 2.42
N LEU A 171 -3.61 19.69 1.52
CA LEU A 171 -4.60 18.66 1.86
C LEU A 171 -3.96 17.55 2.70
N MET A 172 -2.82 17.02 2.25
CA MET A 172 -2.14 15.91 2.93
C MET A 172 -1.52 16.36 4.26
N MET A 173 -0.79 17.46 4.29
CA MET A 173 -0.01 17.85 5.46
C MET A 173 -0.83 18.58 6.53
N SER A 174 -1.95 19.23 6.18
CA SER A 174 -2.78 19.95 7.14
C SER A 174 -3.93 19.14 7.71
N ALA A 175 -4.41 18.09 7.02
CA ALA A 175 -5.56 17.29 7.47
C ALA A 175 -5.23 15.80 7.60
N PHE A 176 -4.70 15.17 6.55
CA PHE A 176 -4.47 13.72 6.53
C PHE A 176 -3.35 13.31 7.49
N TYR A 177 -2.14 13.84 7.30
CA TYR A 177 -0.97 13.52 8.11
C TYR A 177 -1.18 13.71 9.61
N PRO A 178 -1.74 14.82 10.11
CA PRO A 178 -1.99 14.99 11.56
C PRO A 178 -2.89 13.91 12.15
N THR A 179 -3.83 13.37 11.36
CA THR A 179 -4.77 12.34 11.81
C THR A 179 -4.11 10.97 11.98
N ILE A 180 -3.13 10.62 11.12
CA ILE A 180 -2.56 9.27 11.07
C ILE A 180 -1.09 9.18 11.53
N ARG A 181 -0.42 10.29 11.81
CA ARG A 181 1.04 10.33 12.11
C ARG A 181 1.47 9.48 13.30
N TYR A 182 0.56 9.14 14.22
CA TYR A 182 0.86 8.37 15.44
C TYR A 182 0.41 6.91 15.35
N TYR A 183 -0.03 6.46 14.18
CA TYR A 183 -0.59 5.12 14.01
C TYR A 183 -1.80 4.85 14.93
N PHE A 184 -2.22 3.60 15.05
CA PHE A 184 -3.33 3.26 15.93
C PHE A 184 -3.09 1.91 16.61
N SER A 185 -2.22 1.88 17.60
CA SER A 185 -1.70 0.67 18.26
C SER A 185 -2.73 -0.15 19.04
N VAL A 186 -3.93 0.39 19.30
CA VAL A 186 -5.02 -0.33 19.98
C VAL A 186 -5.90 -1.14 19.03
N ALA A 187 -5.76 -0.96 17.72
CA ALA A 187 -6.43 -1.78 16.71
C ALA A 187 -5.53 -2.91 16.22
N ASN A 188 -6.10 -3.83 15.45
CA ASN A 188 -5.31 -4.83 14.74
C ASN A 188 -4.42 -4.17 13.66
N GLY A 189 -3.34 -4.86 13.29
CA GLY A 189 -2.29 -4.30 12.43
C GLY A 189 -2.72 -3.95 11.00
N ASN A 190 -3.91 -4.36 10.56
CA ASN A 190 -4.50 -3.92 9.30
C ASN A 190 -4.69 -2.39 9.24
N TRP A 191 -4.97 -1.73 10.38
CA TRP A 191 -5.05 -0.28 10.47
C TRP A 191 -3.68 0.36 10.24
N ASP A 192 -2.66 -0.13 10.93
CA ASP A 192 -1.29 0.38 10.76
C ASP A 192 -0.77 0.08 9.36
N GLY A 193 -1.14 -1.07 8.76
CA GLY A 193 -0.86 -1.37 7.35
C GLY A 193 -1.40 -0.31 6.41
N ALA A 194 -2.67 0.08 6.57
CA ALA A 194 -3.30 1.14 5.79
C ALA A 194 -2.65 2.52 6.05
N ILE A 195 -2.31 2.81 7.31
CA ILE A 195 -1.62 4.04 7.68
C ILE A 195 -0.24 4.10 7.02
N MET A 196 0.56 3.03 7.07
CA MET A 196 1.87 2.96 6.43
C MET A 196 1.77 3.16 4.92
N HIS A 197 0.79 2.52 4.26
CA HIS A 197 0.55 2.67 2.84
C HIS A 197 0.33 4.15 2.46
N THR A 198 -0.53 4.84 3.19
CA THR A 198 -0.79 6.28 2.97
C THR A 198 0.39 7.16 3.37
N LEU A 199 1.09 6.88 4.49
CA LEU A 199 2.25 7.69 4.89
C LEU A 199 3.40 7.58 3.89
N LEU A 200 3.66 6.39 3.32
CA LEU A 200 4.63 6.21 2.25
C LEU A 200 4.22 7.00 0.99
N ALA A 201 2.94 6.97 0.62
CA ALA A 201 2.44 7.75 -0.51
C ALA A 201 2.59 9.27 -0.29
N ILE A 202 2.26 9.77 0.90
CA ILE A 202 2.48 11.17 1.28
C ILE A 202 3.98 11.52 1.24
N ALA A 203 4.83 10.65 1.78
CA ALA A 203 6.27 10.87 1.83
C ALA A 203 6.88 11.01 0.43
N VAL A 204 6.50 10.14 -0.51
CA VAL A 204 6.94 10.23 -1.90
C VAL A 204 6.42 11.52 -2.54
N PHE A 205 5.12 11.80 -2.46
CA PHE A 205 4.52 12.99 -3.09
C PHE A 205 5.11 14.31 -2.57
N THR A 206 5.51 14.35 -1.28
CA THR A 206 6.06 15.55 -0.62
C THR A 206 7.58 15.60 -0.55
N ASP A 207 8.28 14.65 -1.17
CA ASP A 207 9.73 14.51 -1.10
C ASP A 207 10.27 14.43 0.35
N ASN A 208 9.52 13.81 1.26
CA ASN A 208 9.85 13.71 2.67
C ASN A 208 10.50 12.37 3.02
N ARG A 209 11.84 12.32 2.95
CA ARG A 209 12.63 11.10 3.26
C ARG A 209 12.47 10.64 4.70
N GLU A 210 12.43 11.54 5.66
CA GLU A 210 12.26 11.20 7.08
C GLU A 210 10.92 10.48 7.32
N LEU A 211 9.84 10.99 6.73
CA LEU A 211 8.53 10.34 6.84
C LEU A 211 8.53 8.95 6.19
N PHE A 212 9.19 8.83 5.04
CA PHE A 212 9.34 7.55 4.35
C PHE A 212 10.11 6.53 5.20
N ASP A 213 11.27 6.90 5.72
CA ASP A 213 12.13 6.03 6.51
C ASP A 213 11.44 5.62 7.83
N ASN A 214 10.69 6.53 8.44
CA ASN A 214 9.87 6.23 9.62
C ASN A 214 8.75 5.22 9.33
N ALA A 215 8.10 5.30 8.18
CA ALA A 215 7.06 4.34 7.79
C ALA A 215 7.66 2.96 7.45
N VAL A 216 8.81 2.91 6.79
CA VAL A 216 9.59 1.68 6.55
C VAL A 216 10.02 1.06 7.89
N TYR A 217 10.51 1.86 8.82
CA TYR A 217 10.88 1.38 10.16
C TYR A 217 9.67 0.79 10.90
N HIS A 218 8.51 1.44 10.83
CA HIS A 218 7.28 0.92 11.46
C HIS A 218 6.84 -0.41 10.85
N TYR A 219 6.90 -0.54 9.53
CA TYR A 219 6.61 -1.80 8.82
C TYR A 219 7.46 -2.96 9.35
N LEU A 220 8.75 -2.71 9.61
CA LEU A 220 9.70 -3.73 10.04
C LEU A 220 9.68 -3.96 11.56
N HIS A 221 9.52 -2.90 12.36
CA HIS A 221 9.91 -2.88 13.77
C HIS A 221 8.86 -2.34 14.75
N ALA A 222 7.64 -2.03 14.31
CA ALA A 222 6.61 -1.51 15.20
C ALA A 222 6.45 -2.35 16.48
N ASN A 223 6.37 -1.69 17.63
CA ASN A 223 6.29 -2.35 18.94
C ASN A 223 4.94 -3.00 19.21
N ALA A 224 3.86 -2.44 18.63
CA ALA A 224 2.50 -2.96 18.75
C ALA A 224 2.12 -3.87 17.57
N ASN A 225 0.86 -3.94 17.22
CA ASN A 225 0.32 -4.86 16.22
C ASN A 225 0.76 -4.60 14.77
N GLY A 226 1.29 -3.40 14.48
CA GLY A 226 1.45 -2.86 13.15
C GLY A 226 2.65 -3.32 12.33
N SER A 227 3.62 -4.06 12.89
CA SER A 227 4.71 -4.58 12.06
C SER A 227 4.31 -5.83 11.30
N LEU A 228 4.97 -6.09 10.17
CA LEU A 228 4.71 -7.24 9.32
C LEU A 228 4.70 -8.57 10.09
N ILE A 229 5.73 -8.81 10.93
CA ILE A 229 5.88 -10.06 11.68
C ILE A 229 4.88 -10.23 12.82
N LYS A 230 4.25 -9.15 13.26
CA LYS A 230 3.17 -9.18 14.25
C LYS A 230 1.81 -9.34 13.59
N TYR A 231 1.62 -8.72 12.44
CA TYR A 231 0.39 -8.86 11.67
C TYR A 231 0.25 -10.23 11.03
N ILE A 232 1.34 -10.80 10.47
CA ILE A 232 1.39 -12.12 9.86
C ILE A 232 2.23 -13.04 10.75
N TYR A 233 1.62 -14.07 11.32
CA TYR A 233 2.28 -15.04 12.19
C TYR A 233 3.22 -15.97 11.40
N PRO A 234 4.12 -16.70 12.07
CA PRO A 234 5.04 -17.63 11.38
C PRO A 234 4.35 -18.72 10.56
N THR A 235 3.09 -19.04 10.85
CA THR A 235 2.26 -19.97 10.08
C THR A 235 1.69 -19.38 8.78
N GLY A 236 1.74 -18.06 8.61
CA GLY A 236 1.04 -17.32 7.55
C GLY A 236 -0.34 -16.80 7.95
N GLN A 237 -0.89 -17.28 9.07
CA GLN A 237 -2.13 -16.73 9.63
C GLN A 237 -1.93 -15.25 9.97
N CYS A 238 -2.88 -14.36 9.60
CA CYS A 238 -2.88 -12.98 10.06
C CYS A 238 -3.88 -12.72 11.18
N GLN A 239 -3.71 -11.60 11.87
CA GLN A 239 -4.51 -11.21 13.02
C GLN A 239 -6.03 -11.29 12.74
N GLU A 240 -6.44 -10.88 11.54
CA GLU A 240 -7.84 -10.83 11.12
C GLU A 240 -8.46 -12.17 10.73
N THR A 241 -7.67 -13.26 10.66
CA THR A 241 -8.14 -14.57 10.18
C THR A 241 -9.35 -15.09 10.95
N ARG A 242 -9.46 -14.77 12.24
CA ARG A 242 -10.60 -15.19 13.09
C ARG A 242 -11.78 -14.21 13.04
N ARG A 243 -11.58 -12.98 12.56
CA ARG A 243 -12.60 -11.95 12.46
C ARG A 243 -13.47 -12.12 11.21
N ASP A 244 -12.90 -11.92 10.04
CA ASP A 244 -13.49 -12.19 8.73
C ASP A 244 -12.47 -12.08 7.61
N GLN A 245 -12.78 -12.66 6.44
CA GLN A 245 -11.85 -12.70 5.33
C GLN A 245 -11.79 -11.39 4.52
N GLY A 246 -12.78 -10.53 4.68
CA GLY A 246 -12.74 -9.17 4.10
C GLY A 246 -11.64 -8.31 4.74
N HIS A 247 -11.52 -8.35 6.07
CA HIS A 247 -10.46 -7.65 6.79
C HIS A 247 -9.07 -8.29 6.55
N VAL A 248 -9.01 -9.63 6.42
CA VAL A 248 -7.78 -10.33 6.02
C VAL A 248 -7.25 -9.79 4.69
N GLN A 249 -8.10 -9.77 3.67
CA GLN A 249 -7.72 -9.27 2.34
C GLN A 249 -7.40 -7.78 2.35
N MET A 250 -8.13 -6.98 3.13
CA MET A 250 -7.84 -5.55 3.30
C MET A 250 -6.45 -5.35 3.88
N GLY A 251 -6.15 -5.98 5.02
CA GLY A 251 -4.85 -5.80 5.66
C GLY A 251 -3.68 -6.27 4.78
N LEU A 252 -3.79 -7.44 4.17
CA LEU A 252 -2.78 -7.94 3.24
C LEU A 252 -2.58 -7.03 2.03
N TYR A 253 -3.67 -6.42 1.51
CA TYR A 253 -3.60 -5.44 0.44
C TYR A 253 -2.82 -4.20 0.87
N GLU A 254 -3.10 -3.66 2.06
CA GLU A 254 -2.43 -2.46 2.55
C GLU A 254 -0.94 -2.71 2.85
N PHE A 255 -0.58 -3.85 3.45
CA PHE A 255 0.82 -4.23 3.62
C PHE A 255 1.55 -4.43 2.28
N SER A 256 0.87 -5.01 1.28
CA SER A 256 1.45 -5.18 -0.05
C SER A 256 1.58 -3.86 -0.81
N GLY A 257 0.63 -2.93 -0.64
CA GLY A 257 0.72 -1.58 -1.18
C GLY A 257 1.88 -0.79 -0.59
N ALA A 258 2.05 -0.85 0.73
CA ALA A 258 3.20 -0.26 1.40
C ALA A 258 4.54 -0.83 0.88
N ALA A 259 4.62 -2.17 0.73
CA ALA A 259 5.80 -2.83 0.19
C ALA A 259 6.07 -2.42 -1.28
N ARG A 260 5.01 -2.24 -2.07
CA ARG A 260 5.09 -1.81 -3.46
C ARG A 260 5.66 -0.40 -3.61
N ILE A 261 5.17 0.57 -2.81
CA ILE A 261 5.70 1.94 -2.81
C ILE A 261 7.17 1.92 -2.40
N ALA A 262 7.51 1.21 -1.31
CA ALA A 262 8.88 1.10 -0.83
C ALA A 262 9.81 0.51 -1.90
N TYR A 263 9.37 -0.55 -2.60
CA TYR A 263 10.13 -1.19 -3.66
C TYR A 263 10.41 -0.22 -4.83
N THR A 264 9.42 0.56 -5.25
CA THR A 264 9.59 1.59 -6.27
C THR A 264 10.67 2.61 -5.88
N GLN A 265 10.85 2.83 -4.59
CA GLN A 265 11.84 3.75 -4.01
C GLN A 265 13.15 3.06 -3.58
N GLY A 266 13.36 1.80 -4.02
CA GLY A 266 14.61 1.06 -3.82
C GLY A 266 14.71 0.31 -2.49
N VAL A 267 13.59 0.12 -1.75
CA VAL A 267 13.55 -0.62 -0.48
C VAL A 267 12.66 -1.86 -0.62
N ASP A 268 13.26 -3.06 -0.63
CA ASP A 268 12.53 -4.32 -0.79
C ASP A 268 11.87 -4.78 0.53
N LEU A 269 10.67 -4.29 0.80
CA LEU A 269 9.84 -4.76 1.91
C LEU A 269 9.09 -6.06 1.61
N PHE A 270 8.99 -6.49 0.35
CA PHE A 270 8.39 -7.78 0.01
C PHE A 270 9.17 -8.95 0.59
N SER A 271 10.50 -8.88 0.52
CA SER A 271 11.40 -9.92 1.02
C SER A 271 11.60 -9.90 2.54
N ALA A 272 11.00 -8.94 3.25
CA ALA A 272 11.17 -8.78 4.70
C ALA A 272 10.75 -10.05 5.46
N ALA A 273 11.52 -10.39 6.51
CA ALA A 273 11.28 -11.52 7.40
C ALA A 273 11.05 -12.86 6.66
N ASP A 274 11.96 -13.20 5.75
CA ASP A 274 11.91 -14.42 4.93
C ASP A 274 10.64 -14.53 4.09
N ASN A 275 10.30 -13.48 3.35
CA ASN A 275 9.10 -13.42 2.54
C ASN A 275 7.80 -13.59 3.35
N ARG A 276 7.73 -13.03 4.56
CA ARG A 276 6.57 -13.16 5.46
C ARG A 276 5.27 -12.70 4.79
N LEU A 277 5.35 -11.66 3.93
CA LEU A 277 4.18 -11.21 3.18
C LEU A 277 3.67 -12.27 2.21
N ALA A 278 4.57 -12.94 1.47
CA ALA A 278 4.19 -14.04 0.57
C ALA A 278 3.51 -15.18 1.33
N LEU A 279 4.07 -15.55 2.49
CA LEU A 279 3.50 -16.59 3.34
C LEU A 279 2.07 -16.25 3.79
N GLY A 280 1.84 -15.00 4.22
CA GLY A 280 0.51 -14.53 4.64
C GLY A 280 -0.50 -14.50 3.49
N LEU A 281 -0.08 -14.00 2.34
CA LEU A 281 -0.90 -13.95 1.13
C LEU A 281 -1.31 -15.35 0.67
N GLU A 282 -0.37 -16.26 0.55
CA GLU A 282 -0.61 -17.63 0.07
C GLU A 282 -1.45 -18.45 1.06
N TYR A 283 -1.15 -18.34 2.37
CA TYR A 283 -1.95 -18.97 3.43
C TYR A 283 -3.42 -18.51 3.38
N SER A 284 -3.63 -17.20 3.30
CA SER A 284 -4.97 -16.61 3.29
C SER A 284 -5.71 -16.95 2.00
N ALA A 285 -5.03 -16.90 0.85
CA ALA A 285 -5.60 -17.29 -0.43
C ALA A 285 -6.04 -18.75 -0.43
N ARG A 286 -5.22 -19.65 0.10
CA ARG A 286 -5.57 -21.08 0.26
C ARG A 286 -6.89 -21.25 0.98
N PHE A 287 -7.05 -20.62 2.15
CA PHE A 287 -8.29 -20.68 2.91
C PHE A 287 -9.47 -20.07 2.16
N ILE A 288 -9.30 -18.88 1.57
CA ILE A 288 -10.36 -18.18 0.84
C ILE A 288 -10.79 -18.97 -0.41
N CYS A 289 -9.88 -19.67 -1.07
CA CYS A 289 -10.18 -20.53 -2.22
C CYS A 289 -10.94 -21.81 -1.87
N GLY A 290 -11.03 -22.17 -0.60
CA GLY A 290 -11.88 -23.28 -0.14
C GLY A 290 -11.15 -24.35 0.63
N ASP A 291 -9.82 -24.36 0.62
CA ASP A 291 -9.02 -25.37 1.30
C ASP A 291 -8.97 -25.16 2.82
N SER A 292 -8.58 -26.21 3.53
CA SER A 292 -8.27 -26.13 4.95
C SER A 292 -6.86 -25.58 5.17
N VAL A 293 -6.68 -24.86 6.28
CA VAL A 293 -5.38 -24.36 6.73
C VAL A 293 -5.18 -24.72 8.20
N TYR A 294 -3.94 -24.93 8.60
CA TYR A 294 -3.61 -24.97 10.02
C TYR A 294 -3.73 -23.59 10.63
N ALA A 295 -4.44 -23.44 11.73
CA ALA A 295 -4.68 -22.15 12.35
C ALA A 295 -4.70 -22.24 13.87
N TYR A 296 -4.28 -21.15 14.51
CA TYR A 296 -4.61 -20.90 15.91
C TYR A 296 -6.08 -20.51 16.00
N GLY A 297 -6.86 -21.29 16.72
CA GLY A 297 -8.30 -21.14 16.80
C GLY A 297 -9.00 -21.47 15.47
N VAL A 298 -10.21 -20.97 15.29
CA VAL A 298 -11.05 -21.28 14.14
C VAL A 298 -11.05 -20.11 13.16
N PRO A 299 -10.56 -20.29 11.92
CA PRO A 299 -10.66 -19.26 10.89
C PRO A 299 -12.12 -18.91 10.61
N SER A 300 -12.42 -17.63 10.54
CA SER A 300 -13.78 -17.15 10.27
C SER A 300 -14.23 -17.50 8.86
N GLN A 301 -15.44 -18.04 8.74
CA GLN A 301 -16.09 -18.29 7.45
C GLN A 301 -16.74 -17.03 6.85
N ARG A 302 -16.85 -15.97 7.65
CA ARG A 302 -17.46 -14.72 7.20
C ARG A 302 -16.66 -14.14 6.04
N GLU A 303 -17.36 -13.80 4.95
CA GLU A 303 -16.78 -13.25 3.70
C GLU A 303 -15.74 -14.15 3.02
N ARG A 304 -15.67 -15.44 3.34
CA ARG A 304 -14.67 -16.37 2.82
C ARG A 304 -14.57 -16.40 1.29
N PHE A 305 -15.68 -16.18 0.58
CA PHE A 305 -15.72 -16.26 -0.87
C PHE A 305 -15.90 -14.88 -1.54
N LYS A 306 -15.58 -13.81 -0.83
CA LYS A 306 -15.40 -12.49 -1.44
C LYS A 306 -13.94 -12.34 -1.88
N TYR A 307 -13.74 -12.14 -3.16
CA TYR A 307 -12.40 -12.00 -3.75
C TYR A 307 -12.10 -10.54 -4.06
N ARG A 308 -10.93 -10.06 -3.59
CA ARG A 308 -10.42 -8.71 -3.84
C ARG A 308 -9.40 -8.74 -4.98
N ALA A 309 -9.46 -7.76 -5.89
CA ALA A 309 -8.45 -7.57 -6.93
C ALA A 309 -7.20 -6.84 -6.39
N GLY A 310 -6.11 -6.88 -7.16
CA GLY A 310 -4.96 -6.01 -6.94
C GLY A 310 -3.74 -6.68 -6.31
N PHE A 311 -3.70 -8.02 -6.26
CA PHE A 311 -2.54 -8.77 -5.73
C PHE A 311 -1.56 -9.27 -6.80
N GLU A 312 -1.81 -8.96 -8.08
CA GLU A 312 -0.98 -9.47 -9.19
C GLU A 312 0.48 -9.01 -9.08
N HIS A 313 0.73 -7.79 -8.60
CA HIS A 313 2.10 -7.30 -8.36
C HIS A 313 2.86 -8.15 -7.34
N CYS A 314 2.18 -8.73 -6.35
CA CYS A 314 2.80 -9.66 -5.40
C CYS A 314 3.16 -10.97 -6.10
N ILE A 315 2.22 -11.53 -6.88
CA ILE A 315 2.47 -12.76 -7.65
C ILE A 315 3.67 -12.55 -8.56
N ASP A 316 3.68 -11.45 -9.30
CA ASP A 316 4.74 -11.15 -10.27
C ASP A 316 6.09 -10.95 -9.57
N HIS A 317 6.14 -10.18 -8.48
CA HIS A 317 7.35 -9.97 -7.69
C HIS A 317 7.94 -11.28 -7.15
N PHE A 318 7.12 -12.06 -6.44
CA PHE A 318 7.59 -13.30 -5.82
C PHE A 318 7.93 -14.36 -6.87
N THR A 319 7.17 -14.44 -7.98
CA THR A 319 7.53 -15.32 -9.11
C THR A 319 8.91 -14.95 -9.69
N ALA A 320 9.21 -13.67 -9.85
CA ALA A 320 10.53 -13.21 -10.30
C ALA A 320 11.66 -13.59 -9.32
N LYS A 321 11.34 -13.80 -8.05
CA LYS A 321 12.26 -14.29 -7.00
C LYS A 321 12.28 -15.83 -6.86
N GLY A 322 11.63 -16.57 -7.74
CA GLY A 322 11.58 -18.04 -7.68
C GLY A 322 10.55 -18.62 -6.72
N VAL A 323 9.64 -17.80 -6.19
CA VAL A 323 8.59 -18.23 -5.26
C VAL A 323 7.28 -18.44 -6.02
N ASN A 324 6.72 -19.67 -5.92
CA ASN A 324 5.41 -19.99 -6.45
C ASN A 324 4.30 -19.68 -5.43
N MET A 325 3.20 -19.10 -5.92
CA MET A 325 2.04 -18.74 -5.11
C MET A 325 0.75 -19.21 -5.81
N PRO A 326 0.50 -20.54 -5.84
CA PRO A 326 -0.59 -21.12 -6.62
C PRO A 326 -1.96 -20.67 -6.13
N TYR A 327 -2.20 -20.59 -4.82
CA TYR A 327 -3.48 -20.17 -4.28
C TYR A 327 -3.75 -18.68 -4.45
N LEU A 328 -2.73 -17.82 -4.31
CA LEU A 328 -2.91 -16.39 -4.60
C LEU A 328 -3.23 -16.17 -6.08
N ARG A 329 -2.58 -16.91 -6.97
CA ARG A 329 -2.87 -16.89 -8.41
C ARG A 329 -4.31 -17.32 -8.68
N GLU A 330 -4.77 -18.39 -8.03
CA GLU A 330 -6.15 -18.86 -8.13
C GLU A 330 -7.15 -17.82 -7.58
N LEU A 331 -6.87 -17.21 -6.43
CA LEU A 331 -7.69 -16.13 -5.88
C LEU A 331 -7.84 -14.98 -6.87
N CYS A 332 -6.73 -14.52 -7.48
CA CYS A 332 -6.75 -13.46 -8.48
C CYS A 332 -7.54 -13.84 -9.74
N SER A 333 -7.51 -15.11 -10.15
CA SER A 333 -8.29 -15.60 -11.30
C SER A 333 -9.80 -15.66 -11.03
N ARG A 334 -10.19 -15.90 -9.78
CA ARG A 334 -11.61 -15.92 -9.35
C ARG A 334 -12.20 -14.53 -9.14
N THR A 335 -11.34 -13.50 -9.05
CA THR A 335 -11.81 -12.13 -8.80
C THR A 335 -12.55 -11.59 -10.01
N LYS A 336 -13.81 -11.23 -9.80
CA LYS A 336 -14.66 -10.65 -10.83
C LYS A 336 -14.45 -9.14 -10.92
N MET A 337 -14.24 -8.65 -12.11
CA MET A 337 -14.28 -7.20 -12.41
C MET A 337 -15.72 -6.77 -12.61
N ASN A 338 -16.43 -6.48 -11.53
CA ASN A 338 -17.86 -6.13 -11.55
C ASN A 338 -18.15 -4.74 -10.94
N ASN A 339 -17.11 -4.05 -10.51
CA ASN A 339 -17.21 -2.71 -9.93
C ASN A 339 -15.94 -1.88 -10.25
N PRO A 340 -16.02 -0.54 -10.17
CA PRO A 340 -14.89 0.34 -10.51
C PRO A 340 -13.64 0.12 -9.66
N ALA A 341 -13.81 -0.24 -8.39
CA ALA A 341 -12.67 -0.47 -7.50
C ALA A 341 -11.84 -1.68 -7.96
N ASN A 342 -12.49 -2.81 -8.25
CA ASN A 342 -11.79 -3.98 -8.76
C ASN A 342 -11.14 -3.73 -10.12
N ALA A 343 -11.79 -2.93 -10.98
CA ALA A 343 -11.23 -2.54 -12.28
C ALA A 343 -9.98 -1.68 -12.11
N LEU A 344 -10.04 -0.65 -11.25
CA LEU A 344 -8.88 0.19 -10.95
C LEU A 344 -7.72 -0.63 -10.39
N TRP A 345 -7.97 -1.45 -9.38
CA TRP A 345 -6.94 -2.29 -8.76
C TRP A 345 -6.35 -3.31 -9.74
N LYS A 346 -7.16 -3.87 -10.64
CA LYS A 346 -6.68 -4.77 -11.69
C LYS A 346 -5.80 -4.04 -12.70
N LEU A 347 -6.17 -2.84 -13.15
CA LEU A 347 -5.37 -2.04 -14.07
C LEU A 347 -4.00 -1.71 -13.50
N THR A 348 -3.95 -1.31 -12.24
CA THR A 348 -2.75 -0.82 -11.58
C THR A 348 -1.89 -1.92 -10.95
N ALA A 349 -2.31 -3.19 -10.97
CA ALA A 349 -1.69 -4.26 -10.22
C ALA A 349 -0.46 -4.91 -10.89
N PHE A 350 -0.07 -4.50 -12.10
CA PHE A 350 1.00 -5.14 -12.84
C PHE A 350 2.23 -4.24 -12.95
N ARG A 351 3.42 -4.85 -12.89
CA ARG A 351 4.69 -4.17 -13.10
C ARG A 351 5.47 -4.84 -14.22
N GLU A 352 6.03 -4.04 -15.12
CA GLU A 352 6.81 -4.55 -16.23
C GLU A 352 8.06 -5.29 -15.76
N GLU A 353 8.78 -4.75 -14.79
CA GLU A 353 10.04 -5.29 -14.29
C GLU A 353 9.95 -6.72 -13.73
N PHE A 354 8.74 -7.17 -13.32
CA PHE A 354 8.52 -8.51 -12.78
C PHE A 354 8.11 -9.54 -13.83
N ARG A 355 8.23 -9.22 -15.12
CA ARG A 355 7.82 -10.15 -16.20
C ARG A 355 8.82 -11.27 -16.46
N HIS A 356 10.03 -11.13 -15.97
CA HIS A 356 11.02 -12.19 -16.10
C HIS A 356 10.72 -13.33 -15.11
N LYS A 357 10.53 -14.56 -15.65
CA LYS A 357 10.22 -15.73 -14.82
C LYS A 357 11.44 -16.64 -14.74
N PRO A 358 11.89 -17.08 -13.55
CA PRO A 358 12.90 -18.11 -13.43
C PRO A 358 12.38 -19.46 -13.94
N SER A 359 13.29 -20.36 -14.25
CA SER A 359 12.98 -21.70 -14.77
C SER A 359 12.33 -22.62 -13.73
N GLU A 360 12.63 -22.39 -12.45
CA GLU A 360 12.13 -23.19 -11.34
C GLU A 360 11.48 -22.30 -10.29
N LEU A 361 10.33 -22.74 -9.77
CA LEU A 361 9.57 -22.08 -8.71
C LEU A 361 9.39 -23.03 -7.53
N VAL A 362 9.52 -22.51 -6.31
CA VAL A 362 9.31 -23.26 -5.06
C VAL A 362 8.05 -22.73 -4.36
N ASP A 363 7.13 -23.62 -4.00
CA ASP A 363 5.91 -23.25 -3.29
C ASP A 363 6.20 -22.75 -1.89
N ILE A 364 5.82 -21.50 -1.61
CA ILE A 364 6.12 -20.84 -0.33
C ILE A 364 5.46 -21.58 0.85
N GLN A 365 4.25 -22.05 0.70
CA GLN A 365 3.55 -22.76 1.78
C GLN A 365 4.15 -24.13 2.06
N GLU A 366 4.55 -24.88 1.07
CA GLU A 366 5.19 -26.18 1.25
C GLU A 366 6.51 -26.05 2.01
N SER A 367 7.36 -25.13 1.61
CA SER A 367 8.65 -24.89 2.27
C SER A 367 8.49 -24.45 3.73
N LYS A 368 7.48 -23.65 4.04
CA LYS A 368 7.24 -23.14 5.39
C LYS A 368 6.45 -24.10 6.26
N ILE A 369 5.50 -24.83 5.69
CA ILE A 369 4.76 -25.89 6.42
C ILE A 369 5.74 -27.01 6.82
N ALA A 370 6.64 -27.42 5.95
CA ALA A 370 7.66 -28.41 6.28
C ALA A 370 8.56 -27.96 7.43
N TYR A 371 8.93 -26.68 7.47
CA TYR A 371 9.68 -26.09 8.58
C TYR A 371 8.89 -26.08 9.87
N HIS A 372 7.58 -25.82 9.83
CA HIS A 372 6.73 -25.74 11.01
C HIS A 372 6.08 -27.06 11.43
N ALA A 373 6.11 -28.09 10.60
CA ALA A 373 5.55 -29.41 10.95
C ALA A 373 6.21 -30.05 12.17
N GLY A 374 7.44 -29.66 12.50
CA GLY A 374 8.13 -30.04 13.73
C GLY A 374 8.02 -29.05 14.90
N ALA A 375 7.35 -27.91 14.70
CA ALA A 375 7.23 -26.91 15.73
C ALA A 375 6.01 -27.16 16.61
N THR A 376 6.17 -27.03 17.93
CA THR A 376 5.05 -27.05 18.88
C THR A 376 4.22 -25.76 18.73
N LEU A 377 2.98 -25.77 19.20
CA LEU A 377 2.08 -24.62 19.19
C LEU A 377 2.71 -23.39 19.86
N GLU A 378 3.52 -23.60 20.90
CA GLU A 378 4.26 -22.55 21.60
C GLU A 378 5.38 -21.93 20.77
N GLN A 379 6.06 -22.73 19.94
CA GLN A 379 7.11 -22.24 19.03
C GLN A 379 6.55 -21.49 17.84
N ALA A 380 5.29 -21.74 17.49
CA ALA A 380 4.59 -21.08 16.40
C ALA A 380 3.87 -19.80 16.85
N GLN A 381 3.82 -19.49 18.14
CA GLN A 381 3.27 -18.23 18.63
C GLN A 381 4.24 -17.07 18.30
N PRO A 382 3.72 -15.88 17.99
CA PRO A 382 4.57 -14.70 17.86
C PRO A 382 5.36 -14.52 19.15
N VAL A 383 6.67 -14.46 19.04
CA VAL A 383 7.54 -14.22 20.19
C VAL A 383 7.23 -12.85 20.77
N GLY A 384 6.57 -12.85 21.92
CA GLY A 384 6.30 -11.67 22.72
C GLY A 384 5.11 -10.83 22.27
N HIS A 385 4.12 -10.83 23.09
CA HIS A 385 2.96 -9.99 23.23
C HIS A 385 1.63 -10.55 22.68
N SER A 386 0.68 -10.57 23.59
CA SER A 386 -0.73 -10.72 23.30
C SER A 386 -1.16 -9.72 22.23
N VAL A 387 -1.58 -10.23 21.09
CA VAL A 387 -2.32 -9.46 20.11
C VAL A 387 -3.62 -9.04 20.77
N ILE A 388 -3.81 -7.77 20.98
CA ILE A 388 -5.10 -7.25 21.42
C ILE A 388 -6.00 -7.27 20.20
N GLU A 389 -6.81 -8.31 20.08
CA GLU A 389 -7.93 -8.31 19.13
C GLU A 389 -9.00 -7.37 19.68
N VAL A 390 -9.09 -6.18 19.15
CA VAL A 390 -10.24 -5.31 19.39
C VAL A 390 -11.37 -5.80 18.49
N ASN A 391 -12.14 -6.73 18.98
CA ASN A 391 -13.24 -7.36 18.23
C ASN A 391 -14.53 -6.54 18.27
N ASN A 392 -14.63 -5.57 19.19
CA ASN A 392 -15.80 -4.75 19.37
C ASN A 392 -15.40 -3.35 19.85
N PRO A 393 -16.01 -2.25 19.35
CA PRO A 393 -15.78 -0.90 19.89
C PRO A 393 -16.11 -0.76 21.37
N GLU A 394 -16.93 -1.66 21.93
CA GLU A 394 -17.27 -1.71 23.34
C GLU A 394 -16.12 -2.22 24.22
N ASP A 395 -15.10 -2.87 23.64
CA ASP A 395 -13.90 -3.34 24.34
C ASP A 395 -12.85 -2.23 24.56
N LEU A 396 -13.16 -1.00 24.13
CA LEU A 396 -12.30 0.20 24.22
C LEU A 396 -12.69 1.15 25.36
N GLN A 397 -13.60 0.76 26.27
CA GLN A 397 -13.98 1.58 27.44
C GLN A 397 -13.09 1.34 28.66
#